data_5e694e3be341962101f1805a2bdb867d
#
_entry.id   5e694e3be341962101f1805a2bdb867d
#
_cell.length_a   1.000
_cell.length_b   1.000
_cell.length_c   1.000
_cell.angle_alpha   90.00
_cell.angle_beta   90.00
_cell.angle_gamma   90.00
#
_symmetry.space_group_name_H-M   'P 1'
#
loop_
_entity.id
_entity.type
_entity.pdbx_description
1 polymer ?
#
loop_
_entity_poly.entity_id
_entity_poly.type
_entity_poly.pdbx_seq_one_letter_code
_entity_poly.pdbx_strand_id
1 'polypeptide(L)'
;MTRPNILFIVSDQERQRDWLPEGLSLPARQRLIDNGLEFTNHYTHTSPCSPARATLFTGQYLAEHRVTENSSYPTNTELPKDALTLGKMLREQGYSTAYKGKWHLEGRPDPDMEAYGFSDWTGNDQQFWGLAGSGTEYDEPIARDAADWIRAHGNDDEPWFLTVGLVNPHDILWFPIDQPWYWEQEPDRYEFARNQMGQRDWGRADNLPPFTHDLDRWFTDLPANFDDDLHTKPEVHRSWMAGWLGVYPYLDLDRDDTDMWLRQLDYYVKLHQLSDQSLGMILDAMDDIGGWDDTILIFTADHGDQCGSHGLRSKGPWNYQETMRIPLYMVAPGVTRPTTTSHSLTSAVDLARTIAEFAGVNVANIPTLQGESMRPLFEDQTAKIRDYVLFSQEWAWWPGVETCRYASSGMFDGRHKYCRYYGVGGGYNAWGQKFAGDEMLYGRDAAFDEHDHEMYDLQEDPHELVNLALDRGLRHDVHSRFGELRSIEHQVYANGF
;
A
#
# COMPACT_ATOMS: atom_id res chain seq x y z
N MET A 1 9.01 -32.97 6.62
CA MET A 1 9.78 -31.72 6.62
C MET A 1 9.30 -30.91 7.82
N THR A 2 10.20 -30.33 8.59
CA THR A 2 9.83 -29.34 9.62
C THR A 2 9.18 -28.15 8.93
N ARG A 3 8.13 -27.59 9.52
CA ARG A 3 7.49 -26.38 8.99
C ARG A 3 8.46 -25.19 9.15
N PRO A 4 8.65 -24.35 8.14
CA PRO A 4 9.56 -23.20 8.23
C PRO A 4 9.00 -22.14 9.19
N ASN A 5 9.85 -21.35 9.79
CA ASN A 5 9.48 -20.07 10.37
C ASN A 5 9.10 -19.07 9.28
N ILE A 6 8.33 -18.04 9.60
CA ILE A 6 7.89 -17.04 8.62
C ILE A 6 8.04 -15.64 9.21
N LEU A 7 8.81 -14.79 8.53
CA LEU A 7 8.96 -13.37 8.83
C LEU A 7 8.31 -12.56 7.72
N PHE A 8 7.24 -11.85 8.03
CA PHE A 8 6.49 -11.02 7.08
C PHE A 8 6.62 -9.55 7.44
N ILE A 9 7.29 -8.76 6.59
CA ILE A 9 7.58 -7.35 6.82
C ILE A 9 6.80 -6.53 5.79
N VAL A 10 6.05 -5.54 6.27
CA VAL A 10 5.24 -4.63 5.45
C VAL A 10 5.66 -3.19 5.73
N SER A 11 6.20 -2.50 4.72
CA SER A 11 6.38 -1.05 4.75
C SER A 11 5.08 -0.34 4.35
N ASP A 12 4.99 0.95 4.62
CA ASP A 12 3.81 1.74 4.29
C ASP A 12 4.14 2.81 3.26
N GLN A 13 3.34 2.86 2.19
CA GLN A 13 3.43 3.88 1.14
C GLN A 13 4.74 3.81 0.32
N GLU A 14 5.28 2.59 0.12
CA GLU A 14 6.48 2.35 -0.67
C GLU A 14 6.13 1.86 -2.07
N ARG A 15 6.50 2.64 -3.11
CA ARG A 15 6.34 2.22 -4.50
C ARG A 15 7.48 1.31 -4.96
N GLN A 16 7.25 0.55 -6.02
CA GLN A 16 8.26 -0.31 -6.62
C GLN A 16 9.53 0.49 -6.99
N ARG A 17 10.70 -0.09 -6.82
CA ARG A 17 12.00 0.58 -6.76
C ARG A 17 12.54 1.15 -8.07
N ASP A 18 11.91 0.94 -9.22
CA ASP A 18 12.43 1.31 -10.55
C ASP A 18 12.57 2.83 -10.79
N TRP A 19 11.97 3.66 -9.93
CA TRP A 19 12.10 5.12 -9.92
C TRP A 19 13.30 5.63 -9.10
N LEU A 20 13.90 4.76 -8.26
CA LEU A 20 15.00 5.13 -7.38
C LEU A 20 16.23 5.54 -8.20
N PRO A 21 16.99 6.55 -7.76
CA PRO A 21 18.13 7.06 -8.51
C PRO A 21 19.26 6.03 -8.57
N GLU A 22 20.01 6.04 -9.70
CA GLU A 22 21.17 5.20 -9.86
C GLU A 22 22.23 5.51 -8.78
N GLY A 23 22.83 4.45 -8.23
CA GLY A 23 23.83 4.54 -7.17
C GLY A 23 23.27 4.66 -5.75
N LEU A 24 21.94 4.75 -5.58
CA LEU A 24 21.34 4.66 -4.25
C LEU A 24 21.62 3.29 -3.62
N SER A 25 22.08 3.30 -2.37
CA SER A 25 22.32 2.08 -1.60
C SER A 25 21.17 1.84 -0.61
N LEU A 26 20.52 0.69 -0.73
CA LEU A 26 19.55 0.13 0.21
C LEU A 26 20.03 -1.27 0.62
N PRO A 27 21.04 -1.38 1.50
CA PRO A 27 21.74 -2.64 1.74
C PRO A 27 20.86 -3.75 2.33
N ALA A 28 19.85 -3.42 3.13
CA ALA A 28 18.97 -4.42 3.70
C ALA A 28 18.04 -5.02 2.63
N ARG A 29 17.44 -4.20 1.76
CA ARG A 29 16.66 -4.69 0.62
C ARG A 29 17.54 -5.47 -0.35
N GLN A 30 18.79 -5.03 -0.56
CA GLN A 30 19.74 -5.76 -1.39
C GLN A 30 20.04 -7.17 -0.83
N ARG A 31 20.14 -7.33 0.50
CA ARG A 31 20.29 -8.67 1.14
C ARG A 31 19.12 -9.60 0.82
N LEU A 32 17.89 -9.10 0.78
CA LEU A 32 16.72 -9.90 0.40
C LEU A 32 16.79 -10.32 -1.07
N ILE A 33 17.18 -9.41 -1.97
CA ILE A 33 17.37 -9.69 -3.41
C ILE A 33 18.48 -10.71 -3.62
N ASP A 34 19.61 -10.55 -2.94
CA ASP A 34 20.78 -11.41 -3.09
C ASP A 34 20.52 -12.83 -2.59
N ASN A 35 19.57 -13.03 -1.65
CA ASN A 35 19.25 -14.34 -1.09
C ASN A 35 17.92 -14.91 -1.60
N GLY A 36 17.17 -14.17 -2.40
CA GLY A 36 15.79 -14.53 -2.73
C GLY A 36 15.38 -14.25 -4.18
N LEU A 37 14.08 -14.09 -4.32
CA LEU A 37 13.37 -13.82 -5.56
C LEU A 37 12.74 -12.42 -5.46
N GLU A 38 13.07 -11.54 -6.41
CA GLU A 38 12.42 -10.25 -6.62
C GLU A 38 11.24 -10.38 -7.58
N PHE A 39 10.09 -9.77 -7.23
CA PHE A 39 8.94 -9.69 -8.11
C PHE A 39 8.78 -8.25 -8.60
N THR A 40 8.97 -8.02 -9.88
CA THR A 40 8.92 -6.67 -10.46
C THR A 40 7.52 -6.21 -10.86
N ASN A 41 6.58 -7.15 -11.00
CA ASN A 41 5.19 -6.91 -11.37
C ASN A 41 4.24 -7.39 -10.26
N HIS A 42 4.50 -6.89 -9.04
CA HIS A 42 3.63 -7.11 -7.89
C HIS A 42 2.77 -5.88 -7.63
N TYR A 43 1.47 -6.09 -7.45
CA TYR A 43 0.49 -5.01 -7.36
C TYR A 43 -0.34 -5.12 -6.09
N THR A 44 -0.57 -3.99 -5.42
CA THR A 44 -1.65 -3.91 -4.44
C THR A 44 -3.00 -3.97 -5.16
N HIS A 45 -4.02 -4.43 -4.46
CA HIS A 45 -5.39 -4.46 -4.99
C HIS A 45 -6.09 -3.12 -4.84
N THR A 46 -5.77 -2.39 -3.78
CA THR A 46 -6.49 -1.19 -3.35
C THR A 46 -5.58 -0.26 -2.55
N SER A 47 -6.04 0.96 -2.33
CA SER A 47 -5.52 1.92 -1.34
C SER A 47 -6.71 2.57 -0.62
N PRO A 48 -6.53 3.26 0.51
CA PRO A 48 -5.30 3.51 1.25
C PRO A 48 -4.83 2.33 2.13
N CYS A 49 -4.12 2.65 3.24
CA CYS A 49 -3.45 1.67 4.07
C CYS A 49 -4.38 0.58 4.62
N SER A 50 -5.51 0.92 5.29
CA SER A 50 -6.37 -0.09 5.91
C SER A 50 -6.99 -1.06 4.89
N PRO A 51 -7.58 -0.63 3.76
CA PRO A 51 -8.04 -1.55 2.72
C PRO A 51 -6.93 -2.47 2.18
N ALA A 52 -5.75 -1.90 1.88
CA ALA A 52 -4.61 -2.67 1.38
C ALA A 52 -4.12 -3.71 2.42
N ARG A 53 -4.01 -3.30 3.69
CA ARG A 53 -3.65 -4.21 4.79
C ARG A 53 -4.70 -5.28 5.02
N ALA A 54 -6.00 -4.96 4.92
CA ALA A 54 -7.06 -5.97 4.99
C ALA A 54 -6.87 -7.03 3.90
N THR A 55 -6.55 -6.63 2.66
CA THR A 55 -6.21 -7.56 1.56
C THR A 55 -5.00 -8.43 1.91
N LEU A 56 -3.91 -7.86 2.42
CA LEU A 56 -2.69 -8.58 2.80
C LEU A 56 -2.96 -9.64 3.87
N PHE A 57 -3.73 -9.31 4.91
CA PHE A 57 -3.93 -10.19 6.05
C PHE A 57 -5.06 -11.19 5.91
N THR A 58 -6.01 -10.97 4.99
CA THR A 58 -7.15 -11.88 4.75
C THR A 58 -7.05 -12.67 3.46
N GLY A 59 -6.25 -12.22 2.48
CA GLY A 59 -6.23 -12.78 1.14
C GLY A 59 -7.55 -12.59 0.38
N GLN A 60 -8.29 -11.53 0.73
CA GLN A 60 -9.58 -11.18 0.14
C GLN A 60 -9.48 -9.90 -0.65
N TYR A 61 -10.28 -9.79 -1.70
CA TYR A 61 -10.50 -8.52 -2.39
C TYR A 61 -11.36 -7.57 -1.55
N LEU A 62 -11.27 -6.27 -1.83
CA LEU A 62 -11.99 -5.21 -1.11
C LEU A 62 -13.50 -5.50 -0.99
N ALA A 63 -14.10 -6.00 -2.04
CA ALA A 63 -15.51 -6.37 -2.06
C ALA A 63 -15.92 -7.40 -1.00
N GLU A 64 -15.01 -8.28 -0.60
CA GLU A 64 -15.26 -9.32 0.40
C GLU A 64 -14.95 -8.83 1.83
N HIS A 65 -13.76 -8.24 2.05
CA HIS A 65 -13.40 -7.78 3.41
C HIS A 65 -14.06 -6.45 3.80
N ARG A 66 -14.54 -5.65 2.87
CA ARG A 66 -15.33 -4.42 3.04
C ARG A 66 -14.68 -3.31 3.89
N VAL A 67 -13.40 -3.33 4.04
CA VAL A 67 -12.63 -2.22 4.60
C VAL A 67 -12.34 -1.27 3.45
N THR A 68 -13.11 -0.19 3.32
CA THR A 68 -13.10 0.70 2.14
C THR A 68 -12.26 1.96 2.32
N GLU A 69 -11.92 2.28 3.58
CA GLU A 69 -11.19 3.49 3.95
C GLU A 69 -10.33 3.23 5.20
N ASN A 70 -9.48 4.17 5.59
CA ASN A 70 -8.66 4.05 6.79
C ASN A 70 -9.50 3.94 8.06
N SER A 71 -9.21 2.99 8.92
CA SER A 71 -9.90 2.74 10.19
C SER A 71 -9.73 3.88 11.23
N SER A 72 -8.92 4.89 10.94
CA SER A 72 -8.73 6.09 11.74
C SER A 72 -9.90 7.10 11.68
N TYR A 73 -10.87 6.90 10.79
CA TYR A 73 -12.00 7.82 10.61
C TYR A 73 -13.28 7.24 11.22
N PRO A 74 -14.14 8.07 11.86
CA PRO A 74 -15.32 7.57 12.55
C PRO A 74 -16.38 6.94 11.64
N THR A 75 -16.23 7.09 10.33
CA THR A 75 -17.14 6.53 9.32
C THR A 75 -16.62 5.25 8.68
N ASN A 76 -15.42 4.80 9.05
CA ASN A 76 -14.73 3.72 8.37
C ASN A 76 -15.09 2.36 8.93
N THR A 77 -15.04 1.37 8.07
CA THR A 77 -15.20 -0.02 8.44
C THR A 77 -13.87 -0.55 8.98
N GLU A 78 -13.90 -1.02 10.21
CA GLU A 78 -12.80 -1.79 10.77
C GLU A 78 -12.82 -3.22 10.21
N LEU A 79 -11.69 -3.90 10.22
CA LEU A 79 -11.67 -5.33 9.91
C LEU A 79 -12.48 -6.08 10.97
N PRO A 80 -13.51 -6.86 10.60
CA PRO A 80 -14.29 -7.64 11.55
C PRO A 80 -13.40 -8.57 12.36
N LYS A 81 -13.63 -8.64 13.69
CA LYS A 81 -12.83 -9.50 14.59
C LYS A 81 -12.98 -11.00 14.30
N ASP A 82 -14.04 -11.41 13.64
CA ASP A 82 -14.26 -12.76 13.16
C ASP A 82 -13.66 -13.04 11.77
N ALA A 83 -13.12 -12.01 11.09
CA ALA A 83 -12.41 -12.21 9.83
C ALA A 83 -11.32 -13.26 9.98
N LEU A 84 -11.19 -14.14 8.99
CA LEU A 84 -10.12 -15.13 8.93
C LEU A 84 -8.83 -14.46 8.43
N THR A 85 -7.92 -14.20 9.36
CA THR A 85 -6.63 -13.57 9.09
C THR A 85 -5.51 -14.59 8.97
N LEU A 86 -4.36 -14.18 8.41
CA LEU A 86 -3.11 -14.95 8.44
C LEU A 86 -2.75 -15.40 9.85
N GLY A 87 -2.86 -14.51 10.85
CA GLY A 87 -2.58 -14.85 12.24
C GLY A 87 -3.41 -16.03 12.74
N LYS A 88 -4.72 -16.01 12.49
CA LYS A 88 -5.62 -17.11 12.86
C LYS A 88 -5.29 -18.40 12.11
N MET A 89 -5.12 -18.33 10.79
CA MET A 89 -4.82 -19.51 9.96
C MET A 89 -3.53 -20.22 10.41
N LEU A 90 -2.48 -19.44 10.69
CA LEU A 90 -1.21 -20.02 11.08
C LEU A 90 -1.22 -20.51 12.54
N ARG A 91 -1.91 -19.80 13.44
CA ARG A 91 -2.12 -20.24 14.83
C ARG A 91 -2.85 -21.60 14.90
N GLU A 92 -3.85 -21.81 14.06
CA GLU A 92 -4.55 -23.11 13.93
C GLU A 92 -3.63 -24.23 13.42
N GLN A 93 -2.56 -23.88 12.69
CA GLN A 93 -1.52 -24.82 12.29
C GLN A 93 -0.43 -25.03 13.37
N GLY A 94 -0.57 -24.42 14.55
CA GLY A 94 0.36 -24.55 15.65
C GLY A 94 1.61 -23.67 15.51
N TYR A 95 1.49 -22.51 14.84
CA TYR A 95 2.51 -21.48 14.87
C TYR A 95 2.35 -20.60 16.11
N SER A 96 3.46 -20.22 16.73
CA SER A 96 3.50 -19.03 17.58
C SER A 96 3.39 -17.80 16.69
N THR A 97 2.36 -16.96 16.89
CA THR A 97 2.05 -15.83 15.99
C THR A 97 2.22 -14.52 16.73
N ALA A 98 3.11 -13.65 16.25
CA ALA A 98 3.40 -12.36 16.84
C ALA A 98 3.28 -11.21 15.82
N TYR A 99 3.06 -9.99 16.33
CA TYR A 99 2.96 -8.78 15.53
C TYR A 99 3.71 -7.62 16.19
N LYS A 100 4.45 -6.82 15.40
CA LYS A 100 5.14 -5.61 15.84
C LYS A 100 4.80 -4.43 14.92
N GLY A 101 4.59 -3.25 15.50
CA GLY A 101 4.36 -2.01 14.75
C GLY A 101 2.95 -1.82 14.22
N LYS A 102 2.82 -1.14 13.07
CA LYS A 102 1.56 -0.63 12.50
C LYS A 102 0.58 -1.74 12.10
N TRP A 103 -0.59 -1.74 12.73
CA TRP A 103 -1.73 -2.59 12.36
C TRP A 103 -2.71 -1.89 11.44
N HIS A 104 -3.31 -0.78 11.90
CA HIS A 104 -4.20 0.13 11.17
C HIS A 104 -5.47 -0.52 10.59
N LEU A 105 -6.01 -1.55 11.26
CA LEU A 105 -7.26 -2.22 10.87
C LEU A 105 -8.33 -2.17 11.97
N GLU A 106 -8.04 -1.48 13.07
CA GLU A 106 -8.98 -1.16 14.16
C GLU A 106 -8.74 0.30 14.57
N GLY A 107 -9.81 1.09 14.74
CA GLY A 107 -9.75 2.55 14.95
C GLY A 107 -9.38 2.97 16.39
N ARG A 108 -8.55 2.21 17.09
CA ARG A 108 -8.18 2.43 18.50
C ARG A 108 -6.66 2.34 18.71
N PRO A 109 -6.14 2.99 19.78
CA PRO A 109 -4.71 2.99 20.06
C PRO A 109 -4.15 1.63 20.51
N ASP A 110 -5.00 0.78 21.09
CA ASP A 110 -4.68 -0.56 21.62
C ASP A 110 -5.56 -1.62 20.93
N PRO A 111 -5.25 -2.00 19.67
CA PRO A 111 -6.05 -2.98 18.96
C PRO A 111 -6.05 -4.35 19.66
N ASP A 112 -7.17 -5.06 19.53
CA ASP A 112 -7.32 -6.40 20.10
C ASP A 112 -6.65 -7.44 19.19
N MET A 113 -5.32 -7.45 19.18
CA MET A 113 -4.52 -8.29 18.27
C MET A 113 -4.78 -9.79 18.47
N GLU A 114 -5.12 -10.22 19.69
CA GLU A 114 -5.50 -11.61 19.95
C GLU A 114 -6.75 -12.03 19.16
N ALA A 115 -7.71 -11.12 19.00
CA ALA A 115 -8.90 -11.38 18.19
C ALA A 115 -8.58 -11.58 16.70
N TYR A 116 -7.45 -11.07 16.23
CA TYR A 116 -6.94 -11.26 14.86
C TYR A 116 -5.90 -12.37 14.75
N GLY A 117 -5.62 -13.07 15.85
CA GLY A 117 -4.71 -14.21 15.88
C GLY A 117 -3.23 -13.83 16.02
N PHE A 118 -2.92 -12.69 16.63
CA PHE A 118 -1.55 -12.25 16.88
C PHE A 118 -1.33 -11.95 18.37
N SER A 119 -0.17 -12.32 18.87
CA SER A 119 0.29 -12.04 20.25
C SER A 119 1.43 -11.02 20.24
N ASP A 120 1.91 -10.68 21.43
CA ASP A 120 3.14 -9.91 21.67
C ASP A 120 3.18 -8.53 21.00
N TRP A 121 2.03 -7.97 20.67
CA TRP A 121 1.94 -6.62 20.17
C TRP A 121 2.06 -5.62 21.32
N THR A 122 2.87 -4.58 21.11
CA THR A 122 3.07 -3.50 22.06
C THR A 122 3.07 -2.17 21.35
N GLY A 123 2.64 -1.12 22.00
CA GLY A 123 2.70 0.23 21.45
C GLY A 123 1.37 0.98 21.49
N ASN A 124 1.23 1.89 20.56
CA ASN A 124 0.03 2.69 20.33
C ASN A 124 -0.21 2.81 18.83
N ASP A 125 -1.19 2.09 18.31
CA ASP A 125 -1.44 2.02 16.86
C ASP A 125 -1.78 3.38 16.26
N GLN A 126 -2.41 4.29 17.03
CA GLN A 126 -2.67 5.67 16.56
C GLN A 126 -1.38 6.45 16.28
N GLN A 127 -0.29 6.17 17.01
CA GLN A 127 1.02 6.75 16.71
C GLN A 127 1.65 6.16 15.45
N PHE A 128 1.23 4.95 15.06
CA PHE A 128 1.72 4.24 13.89
C PHE A 128 0.86 4.46 12.63
N TRP A 129 -0.29 5.14 12.73
CA TRP A 129 -1.15 5.40 11.56
C TRP A 129 -0.49 6.23 10.46
N GLY A 130 0.64 6.88 10.77
CA GLY A 130 1.37 7.72 9.83
C GLY A 130 1.05 9.20 10.05
N LEU A 131 1.02 9.65 11.30
CA LEU A 131 1.09 11.07 11.64
C LEU A 131 2.46 11.64 11.23
N ALA A 132 2.55 12.96 11.11
CA ALA A 132 3.81 13.60 10.70
C ALA A 132 5.00 13.09 11.52
N GLY A 133 5.99 12.54 10.83
CA GLY A 133 7.21 11.99 11.42
C GLY A 133 7.04 10.68 12.19
N SER A 134 5.91 10.00 12.07
CA SER A 134 5.67 8.72 12.76
C SER A 134 6.68 7.66 12.37
N GLY A 135 7.00 7.53 11.09
CA GLY A 135 7.98 6.53 10.63
C GLY A 135 9.37 6.85 11.13
N THR A 136 9.77 8.11 11.07
CA THR A 136 11.08 8.56 11.56
C THR A 136 11.25 8.34 13.07
N GLU A 137 10.17 8.46 13.85
CA GLU A 137 10.22 8.27 15.30
C GLU A 137 10.09 6.82 15.73
N TYR A 138 9.24 6.03 15.04
CA TYR A 138 8.84 4.72 15.54
C TYR A 138 9.41 3.52 14.79
N ASP A 139 9.92 3.66 13.55
CA ASP A 139 10.43 2.50 12.80
C ASP A 139 11.62 1.85 13.48
N GLU A 140 12.56 2.63 14.04
CA GLU A 140 13.69 2.05 14.80
C GLU A 140 13.23 1.32 16.08
N PRO A 141 12.37 1.88 16.95
CA PRO A 141 11.77 1.15 18.08
C PRO A 141 11.02 -0.11 17.66
N ILE A 142 10.23 -0.07 16.59
CA ILE A 142 9.51 -1.24 16.06
C ILE A 142 10.50 -2.32 15.60
N ALA A 143 11.51 -1.93 14.83
CA ALA A 143 12.53 -2.85 14.35
C ALA A 143 13.35 -3.48 15.50
N ARG A 144 13.63 -2.71 16.55
CA ARG A 144 14.32 -3.20 17.75
C ARG A 144 13.47 -4.21 18.51
N ASP A 145 12.18 -3.92 18.73
CA ASP A 145 11.25 -4.85 19.37
C ASP A 145 11.10 -6.15 18.55
N ALA A 146 11.02 -6.06 17.22
CA ALA A 146 11.02 -7.23 16.35
C ALA A 146 12.34 -8.02 16.42
N ALA A 147 13.48 -7.35 16.41
CA ALA A 147 14.80 -7.99 16.51
C ALA A 147 14.99 -8.69 17.86
N ASP A 148 14.57 -8.07 18.96
CA ASP A 148 14.63 -8.66 20.30
C ASP A 148 13.70 -9.86 20.40
N TRP A 149 12.52 -9.81 19.82
CA TRP A 149 11.60 -10.94 19.74
C TRP A 149 12.22 -12.13 18.96
N ILE A 150 12.83 -11.84 17.78
CA ILE A 150 13.52 -12.86 16.98
C ILE A 150 14.65 -13.53 17.79
N ARG A 151 15.48 -12.77 18.49
CA ARG A 151 16.56 -13.32 19.31
C ARG A 151 16.04 -14.19 20.47
N ALA A 152 14.88 -13.81 21.04
CA ALA A 152 14.28 -14.54 22.15
C ALA A 152 13.60 -15.84 21.71
N HIS A 153 12.95 -15.84 20.55
CA HIS A 153 12.05 -16.93 20.10
C HIS A 153 12.52 -17.64 18.82
N GLY A 154 13.53 -17.10 18.14
CA GLY A 154 13.94 -17.58 16.82
C GLY A 154 14.40 -19.04 16.79
N ASN A 155 14.84 -19.59 17.92
CA ASN A 155 15.29 -20.98 18.08
C ASN A 155 14.33 -21.84 18.91
N ASP A 156 13.06 -21.43 19.08
CA ASP A 156 12.05 -22.23 19.75
C ASP A 156 11.72 -23.49 18.92
N ASP A 157 11.29 -24.57 19.60
CA ASP A 157 10.94 -25.83 18.94
C ASP A 157 9.69 -25.73 18.07
N GLU A 158 8.79 -24.78 18.39
CA GLU A 158 7.56 -24.50 17.63
C GLU A 158 7.84 -23.49 16.51
N PRO A 159 7.30 -23.70 15.31
CA PRO A 159 7.45 -22.73 14.22
C PRO A 159 6.75 -21.42 14.60
N TRP A 160 7.35 -20.30 14.21
CA TRP A 160 6.80 -18.99 14.49
C TRP A 160 6.45 -18.22 13.21
N PHE A 161 5.47 -17.33 13.35
CA PHE A 161 5.07 -16.34 12.36
C PHE A 161 5.14 -14.94 12.99
N LEU A 162 6.14 -14.18 12.60
CA LEU A 162 6.27 -12.77 13.02
C LEU A 162 5.89 -11.84 11.86
N THR A 163 4.97 -10.94 12.14
CA THR A 163 4.67 -9.82 11.23
C THR A 163 5.26 -8.53 11.80
N VAL A 164 5.89 -7.72 10.92
CA VAL A 164 6.41 -6.41 11.28
C VAL A 164 5.83 -5.36 10.33
N GLY A 165 5.07 -4.42 10.87
CA GLY A 165 4.53 -3.28 10.13
C GLY A 165 5.37 -2.04 10.39
N LEU A 166 6.24 -1.65 9.43
CA LEU A 166 6.95 -0.37 9.45
C LEU A 166 6.02 0.74 8.97
N VAL A 167 6.33 1.98 9.35
CA VAL A 167 5.54 3.17 8.97
C VAL A 167 6.14 3.87 7.76
N ASN A 168 7.47 4.02 7.68
CA ASN A 168 8.09 4.67 6.53
C ASN A 168 8.10 3.76 5.28
N PRO A 169 8.03 4.43 4.09
CA PRO A 169 8.20 5.87 3.82
C PRO A 169 6.93 6.75 3.90
N HIS A 170 5.91 6.42 4.69
CA HIS A 170 4.65 7.16 4.82
C HIS A 170 4.84 8.64 5.24
N ASP A 171 5.93 9.01 5.92
CA ASP A 171 6.17 10.40 6.33
C ASP A 171 6.22 11.37 5.14
N ILE A 172 6.44 10.88 3.90
CA ILE A 172 6.34 11.67 2.67
C ILE A 172 5.02 12.42 2.52
N LEU A 173 3.92 11.89 3.08
CA LEU A 173 2.61 12.52 3.07
C LEU A 173 2.64 13.94 3.63
N TRP A 174 3.47 14.17 4.66
CA TRP A 174 3.52 15.40 5.44
C TRP A 174 4.53 16.43 4.94
N PHE A 175 5.35 16.09 3.94
CA PHE A 175 6.25 17.07 3.33
C PHE A 175 5.45 18.29 2.83
N PRO A 176 5.90 19.53 3.08
CA PRO A 176 7.16 19.93 3.71
C PRO A 176 7.05 20.32 5.20
N ILE A 177 5.89 20.13 5.85
CA ILE A 177 5.66 20.65 7.21
C ILE A 177 6.52 19.99 8.29
N ASP A 178 7.03 18.81 8.00
CA ASP A 178 7.96 18.07 8.85
C ASP A 178 9.43 18.49 8.66
N GLN A 179 9.68 19.52 7.82
CA GLN A 179 11.02 20.00 7.52
C GLN A 179 11.37 21.27 8.31
N PRO A 180 12.47 21.30 9.11
CA PRO A 180 12.84 22.48 9.92
C PRO A 180 13.04 23.76 9.10
N TRP A 181 13.68 23.64 7.91
CA TRP A 181 13.90 24.79 7.04
C TRP A 181 12.59 25.41 6.54
N TYR A 182 11.52 24.63 6.39
CA TYR A 182 10.21 25.14 6.01
C TYR A 182 9.55 25.95 7.12
N TRP A 183 9.74 25.56 8.38
CA TRP A 183 9.23 26.31 9.54
C TRP A 183 9.84 27.71 9.64
N GLU A 184 11.11 27.85 9.23
CA GLU A 184 11.80 29.14 9.22
C GLU A 184 11.33 30.04 8.06
N GLN A 185 11.01 29.44 6.91
CA GLN A 185 10.58 30.16 5.71
C GLN A 185 9.09 30.49 5.70
N GLU A 186 8.25 29.59 6.22
CA GLU A 186 6.79 29.67 6.19
C GLU A 186 6.16 29.54 7.58
N PRO A 187 6.53 30.42 8.55
CA PRO A 187 6.12 30.27 9.95
C PRO A 187 4.60 30.29 10.14
N ASP A 188 3.87 31.11 9.37
CA ASP A 188 2.41 31.22 9.48
C ASP A 188 1.71 29.93 9.01
N ARG A 189 2.18 29.31 7.94
CA ARG A 189 1.66 28.00 7.43
C ARG A 189 1.98 26.88 8.41
N TYR A 190 3.16 26.90 8.99
CA TYR A 190 3.56 25.94 10.01
C TYR A 190 2.69 26.03 11.27
N GLU A 191 2.47 27.25 11.82
CA GLU A 191 1.59 27.47 12.97
C GLU A 191 0.14 27.04 12.68
N PHE A 192 -0.35 27.30 11.47
CA PHE A 192 -1.66 26.82 11.05
C PHE A 192 -1.74 25.29 11.03
N ALA A 193 -0.75 24.62 10.45
CA ALA A 193 -0.65 23.16 10.42
C ALA A 193 -0.61 22.57 11.82
N ARG A 194 0.24 23.12 12.69
CA ARG A 194 0.40 22.74 14.09
C ARG A 194 -0.92 22.88 14.87
N ASN A 195 -1.62 23.98 14.68
CA ASN A 195 -2.91 24.21 15.34
C ASN A 195 -4.00 23.25 14.85
N GLN A 196 -4.05 22.94 13.55
CA GLN A 196 -5.00 21.96 13.02
C GLN A 196 -4.73 20.54 13.53
N MET A 197 -3.47 20.12 13.58
CA MET A 197 -3.07 18.82 14.12
C MET A 197 -3.39 18.69 15.61
N GLY A 198 -3.17 19.74 16.40
CA GLY A 198 -3.53 19.77 17.83
C GLY A 198 -5.02 19.70 18.10
N GLN A 199 -5.84 20.35 17.26
CA GLN A 199 -7.31 20.34 17.40
C GLN A 199 -7.93 18.96 17.09
N ARG A 200 -7.26 18.13 16.32
CA ARG A 200 -7.74 16.79 15.96
C ARG A 200 -7.37 15.69 16.97
N ASP A 201 -6.89 16.09 18.15
CA ASP A 201 -6.51 15.20 19.26
C ASP A 201 -5.44 14.16 18.89
N TRP A 202 -4.67 14.43 17.84
CA TRP A 202 -3.60 13.56 17.39
C TRP A 202 -2.31 13.71 18.23
N GLY A 203 -2.36 14.51 19.30
CA GLY A 203 -1.36 14.56 20.38
C GLY A 203 0.04 15.07 20.01
N ARG A 204 0.26 15.47 18.76
CA ARG A 204 1.58 15.77 18.22
C ARG A 204 1.88 17.23 17.89
N ALA A 205 0.92 18.13 18.03
CA ALA A 205 1.13 19.55 17.72
C ALA A 205 2.30 20.19 18.50
N ASP A 206 2.58 19.68 19.69
CA ASP A 206 3.65 20.19 20.55
C ASP A 206 4.97 19.41 20.44
N ASN A 207 4.98 18.30 19.73
CA ASN A 207 6.09 17.33 19.67
C ASN A 207 6.42 16.87 18.25
N LEU A 208 6.28 17.74 17.21
CA LEU A 208 6.93 17.43 15.94
C LEU A 208 8.44 17.39 16.23
N PRO A 209 9.07 16.21 16.17
CA PRO A 209 10.50 16.12 16.40
C PRO A 209 11.21 16.98 15.37
N PRO A 210 12.31 17.66 15.73
CA PRO A 210 13.10 18.36 14.75
C PRO A 210 13.76 17.31 13.83
N PHE A 211 13.11 17.03 12.69
CA PHE A 211 13.70 16.17 11.66
C PHE A 211 14.75 16.97 10.91
N THR A 212 15.97 16.91 11.39
CA THR A 212 17.14 17.43 10.69
C THR A 212 17.72 16.32 9.81
N HIS A 213 17.04 15.98 8.74
CA HIS A 213 17.66 15.15 7.73
C HIS A 213 18.34 16.06 6.70
N ASP A 214 19.66 16.00 6.65
CA ASP A 214 20.37 16.47 5.47
C ASP A 214 19.91 15.63 4.28
N LEU A 215 19.29 16.28 3.29
CA LEU A 215 18.83 15.64 2.08
C LEU A 215 19.97 15.67 1.04
N ASP A 216 20.40 14.49 0.64
CA ASP A 216 21.21 14.36 -0.55
C ASP A 216 20.40 14.80 -1.78
N ARG A 217 21.06 15.41 -2.75
CA ARG A 217 20.44 15.80 -4.02
C ARG A 217 20.61 14.67 -5.03
N TRP A 218 19.52 13.93 -5.24
CA TRP A 218 19.49 12.80 -6.16
C TRP A 218 18.91 13.16 -7.52
N PHE A 219 17.89 14.03 -7.54
CA PHE A 219 17.13 14.32 -8.75
C PHE A 219 17.47 15.71 -9.29
N THR A 220 17.59 15.81 -10.62
CA THR A 220 17.73 17.06 -11.39
C THR A 220 16.49 17.34 -12.23
N ASP A 221 15.67 16.31 -12.45
CA ASP A 221 14.50 16.37 -13.29
C ASP A 221 13.26 15.83 -12.54
N LEU A 222 12.10 16.41 -12.81
CA LEU A 222 10.83 15.94 -12.30
C LEU A 222 10.40 14.64 -13.01
N PRO A 223 9.44 13.88 -12.45
CA PRO A 223 8.88 12.70 -13.12
C PRO A 223 8.42 13.03 -14.54
N ALA A 224 8.61 12.10 -15.47
CA ALA A 224 8.31 12.31 -16.89
C ALA A 224 6.81 12.67 -17.15
N ASN A 225 5.93 12.26 -16.23
CA ASN A 225 4.49 12.56 -16.27
C ASN A 225 4.08 13.70 -15.31
N PHE A 226 5.03 14.48 -14.77
CA PHE A 226 4.73 15.57 -13.83
C PHE A 226 3.76 16.60 -14.44
N ASP A 227 3.96 16.96 -15.71
CA ASP A 227 3.18 17.99 -16.40
C ASP A 227 1.81 17.50 -16.93
N ASP A 228 1.38 16.28 -16.59
CA ASP A 228 0.02 15.82 -16.90
C ASP A 228 -1.01 16.76 -16.25
N ASP A 229 -1.84 17.39 -17.09
CA ASP A 229 -2.87 18.32 -16.64
C ASP A 229 -4.16 17.63 -16.17
N LEU A 230 -4.23 16.32 -16.29
CA LEU A 230 -5.33 15.43 -15.92
C LEU A 230 -6.67 15.75 -16.65
N HIS A 231 -6.68 16.61 -17.69
CA HIS A 231 -7.92 16.95 -18.40
C HIS A 231 -8.48 15.79 -19.23
N THR A 232 -7.66 14.81 -19.57
CA THR A 232 -8.06 13.59 -20.28
C THR A 232 -8.39 12.43 -19.33
N LYS A 233 -8.31 12.67 -18.03
CA LYS A 233 -8.55 11.68 -16.96
C LYS A 233 -9.94 11.87 -16.34
N PRO A 234 -10.46 10.88 -15.60
CA PRO A 234 -11.65 11.06 -14.78
C PRO A 234 -11.53 12.27 -13.85
N GLU A 235 -12.62 13.01 -13.72
CA GLU A 235 -12.65 14.26 -12.96
C GLU A 235 -12.21 14.08 -11.51
N VAL A 236 -12.46 12.92 -10.94
CA VAL A 236 -12.12 12.62 -9.53
C VAL A 236 -10.64 12.83 -9.22
N HIS A 237 -9.72 12.61 -10.15
CA HIS A 237 -8.29 12.79 -9.90
C HIS A 237 -7.96 14.23 -9.50
N ARG A 238 -8.49 15.22 -10.25
CA ARG A 238 -8.31 16.65 -9.94
C ARG A 238 -9.12 17.07 -8.73
N SER A 239 -10.38 16.66 -8.68
CA SER A 239 -11.31 17.07 -7.62
C SER A 239 -10.90 16.52 -6.25
N TRP A 240 -10.43 15.28 -6.19
CA TRP A 240 -9.93 14.69 -4.96
C TRP A 240 -8.69 15.43 -4.45
N MET A 241 -7.71 15.67 -5.32
CA MET A 241 -6.50 16.41 -4.95
C MET A 241 -6.83 17.82 -4.47
N ALA A 242 -7.70 18.54 -5.20
CA ALA A 242 -8.12 19.88 -4.80
C ALA A 242 -8.86 19.86 -3.44
N GLY A 243 -9.73 18.88 -3.21
CA GLY A 243 -10.42 18.69 -1.94
C GLY A 243 -9.47 18.37 -0.79
N TRP A 244 -8.49 17.49 -1.05
CA TRP A 244 -7.47 17.12 -0.07
C TRP A 244 -6.61 18.33 0.33
N LEU A 245 -6.12 19.10 -0.63
CA LEU A 245 -5.38 20.35 -0.39
C LEU A 245 -6.26 21.43 0.24
N GLY A 246 -7.56 21.44 -0.04
CA GLY A 246 -8.52 22.31 0.66
C GLY A 246 -8.63 22.01 2.16
N VAL A 247 -8.48 20.75 2.55
CA VAL A 247 -8.44 20.32 3.97
C VAL A 247 -7.06 20.55 4.61
N TYR A 248 -5.99 20.35 3.84
CA TYR A 248 -4.60 20.47 4.28
C TYR A 248 -3.82 21.49 3.43
N PRO A 249 -4.20 22.78 3.46
CA PRO A 249 -3.60 23.78 2.55
C PRO A 249 -2.11 24.02 2.78
N TYR A 250 -1.62 23.63 3.94
CA TYR A 250 -0.19 23.69 4.27
C TYR A 250 0.64 22.59 3.60
N LEU A 251 0.01 21.59 2.99
CA LEU A 251 0.68 20.56 2.20
C LEU A 251 0.71 20.91 0.70
N ASP A 252 0.08 22.00 0.29
CA ASP A 252 0.09 22.45 -1.09
C ASP A 252 1.48 22.94 -1.50
N LEU A 253 1.98 22.43 -2.61
CA LEU A 253 3.23 22.85 -3.23
C LEU A 253 2.88 23.64 -4.50
N ASP A 254 3.52 24.80 -4.66
CA ASP A 254 3.44 25.55 -5.89
C ASP A 254 3.91 24.67 -7.06
N ARG A 255 3.06 24.47 -8.05
CA ARG A 255 3.37 23.61 -9.21
C ARG A 255 4.58 24.12 -9.99
N ASP A 256 4.82 25.43 -9.98
CA ASP A 256 5.93 26.07 -10.67
C ASP A 256 7.25 26.04 -9.84
N ASP A 257 7.18 25.67 -8.57
CA ASP A 257 8.38 25.54 -7.71
C ASP A 257 9.07 24.17 -7.91
N THR A 258 9.79 24.05 -9.01
CA THR A 258 10.53 22.83 -9.36
C THR A 258 11.47 22.37 -8.24
N ASP A 259 12.16 23.30 -7.53
CA ASP A 259 13.10 22.93 -6.45
C ASP A 259 12.36 22.25 -5.28
N MET A 260 11.16 22.70 -4.94
CA MET A 260 10.33 22.10 -3.89
C MET A 260 9.93 20.67 -4.24
N TRP A 261 9.52 20.42 -5.48
CA TRP A 261 9.17 19.08 -5.94
C TRP A 261 10.38 18.13 -6.02
N LEU A 262 11.54 18.63 -6.44
CA LEU A 262 12.79 17.86 -6.39
C LEU A 262 13.18 17.52 -4.95
N ARG A 263 12.99 18.45 -4.00
CA ARG A 263 13.21 18.18 -2.57
C ARG A 263 12.25 17.12 -2.02
N GLN A 264 11.02 17.09 -2.50
CA GLN A 264 10.07 16.04 -2.12
C GLN A 264 10.56 14.65 -2.58
N LEU A 265 11.07 14.55 -3.81
CA LEU A 265 11.66 13.30 -4.32
C LEU A 265 12.89 12.88 -3.50
N ASP A 266 13.81 13.83 -3.23
CA ASP A 266 15.01 13.58 -2.41
C ASP A 266 14.61 13.13 -0.99
N TYR A 267 13.58 13.74 -0.41
CA TYR A 267 13.05 13.34 0.89
C TYR A 267 12.45 11.93 0.87
N TYR A 268 11.71 11.58 -0.19
CA TYR A 268 11.16 10.23 -0.32
C TYR A 268 12.28 9.17 -0.40
N VAL A 269 13.38 9.46 -1.11
CA VAL A 269 14.59 8.62 -1.08
C VAL A 269 15.16 8.50 0.34
N LYS A 270 15.23 9.61 1.07
CA LYS A 270 15.72 9.60 2.47
C LYS A 270 14.88 8.70 3.36
N LEU A 271 13.56 8.72 3.21
CA LEU A 271 12.67 7.86 3.99
C LEU A 271 12.86 6.38 3.65
N HIS A 272 13.16 6.04 2.38
CA HIS A 272 13.56 4.68 2.00
C HIS A 272 14.86 4.25 2.68
N GLN A 273 15.85 5.14 2.78
CA GLN A 273 17.10 4.85 3.49
C GLN A 273 16.86 4.59 4.99
N LEU A 274 15.99 5.36 5.64
CA LEU A 274 15.62 5.17 7.06
C LEU A 274 14.90 3.84 7.27
N SER A 275 13.91 3.55 6.43
CA SER A 275 13.19 2.28 6.46
C SER A 275 14.12 1.08 6.19
N ASP A 276 15.14 1.25 5.31
CA ASP A 276 16.13 0.22 5.02
C ASP A 276 17.05 -0.04 6.22
N GLN A 277 17.41 0.99 7.00
CA GLN A 277 18.16 0.83 8.25
C GLN A 277 17.36 0.02 9.27
N SER A 278 16.07 0.29 9.42
CA SER A 278 15.17 -0.45 10.30
C SER A 278 15.03 -1.92 9.84
N LEU A 279 14.87 -2.14 8.54
CA LEU A 279 14.90 -3.48 7.97
C LEU A 279 16.23 -4.19 8.25
N GLY A 280 17.36 -3.48 8.14
CA GLY A 280 18.69 -4.01 8.46
C GLY A 280 18.79 -4.57 9.87
N MET A 281 18.26 -3.86 10.86
CA MET A 281 18.26 -4.31 12.26
C MET A 281 17.50 -5.64 12.46
N ILE A 282 16.39 -5.82 11.73
CA ILE A 282 15.60 -7.06 11.76
C ILE A 282 16.39 -8.20 11.11
N LEU A 283 17.02 -7.94 9.95
CA LEU A 283 17.81 -8.95 9.26
C LEU A 283 19.11 -9.33 10.01
N ASP A 284 19.69 -8.41 10.77
CA ASP A 284 20.83 -8.70 11.64
C ASP A 284 20.43 -9.65 12.80
N ALA A 285 19.21 -9.54 13.31
CA ALA A 285 18.69 -10.51 14.28
C ALA A 285 18.51 -11.89 13.65
N MET A 286 18.15 -11.99 12.36
CA MET A 286 18.13 -13.27 11.63
C MET A 286 19.53 -13.88 11.48
N ASP A 287 20.57 -13.05 11.27
CA ASP A 287 21.97 -13.53 11.28
C ASP A 287 22.36 -14.07 12.66
N ASP A 288 22.02 -13.34 13.73
CA ASP A 288 22.36 -13.72 15.11
C ASP A 288 21.83 -15.10 15.51
N ILE A 289 20.65 -15.48 15.00
CA ILE A 289 20.06 -16.81 15.27
C ILE A 289 20.39 -17.87 14.23
N GLY A 290 21.07 -17.49 13.12
CA GLY A 290 21.30 -18.39 11.97
C GLY A 290 20.00 -18.77 11.23
N GLY A 291 18.97 -17.92 11.27
CA GLY A 291 17.61 -18.24 10.86
C GLY A 291 17.34 -18.22 9.35
N TRP A 292 18.35 -17.92 8.51
CA TRP A 292 18.15 -17.86 7.04
C TRP A 292 17.86 -19.19 6.40
N ASP A 293 18.29 -20.31 7.01
CA ASP A 293 18.16 -21.65 6.42
C ASP A 293 16.79 -22.30 6.69
N ASP A 294 16.01 -21.79 7.63
CA ASP A 294 14.73 -22.35 8.05
C ASP A 294 13.57 -21.34 8.14
N THR A 295 13.80 -20.11 7.75
CA THR A 295 12.80 -19.04 7.79
C THR A 295 12.48 -18.52 6.40
N ILE A 296 11.19 -18.42 6.07
CA ILE A 296 10.69 -17.68 4.90
C ILE A 296 10.61 -16.20 5.25
N LEU A 297 11.37 -15.38 4.52
CA LEU A 297 11.32 -13.92 4.67
C LEU A 297 10.54 -13.31 3.52
N ILE A 298 9.62 -12.42 3.85
CA ILE A 298 8.78 -11.71 2.88
C ILE A 298 8.81 -10.23 3.23
N PHE A 299 9.17 -9.40 2.26
CA PHE A 299 9.08 -7.94 2.36
C PHE A 299 8.19 -7.42 1.24
N THR A 300 7.21 -6.58 1.59
CA THR A 300 6.33 -5.88 0.66
C THR A 300 5.89 -4.54 1.23
N ALA A 301 5.06 -3.80 0.49
CA ALA A 301 4.38 -2.60 0.95
C ALA A 301 2.86 -2.79 0.85
N ASP A 302 2.09 -1.91 1.51
CA ASP A 302 0.64 -1.89 1.36
C ASP A 302 0.20 -1.16 0.08
N HIS A 303 0.78 -0.02 -0.26
CA HIS A 303 0.60 0.73 -1.51
C HIS A 303 1.79 1.68 -1.75
N GLY A 304 1.82 2.33 -2.92
CA GLY A 304 2.84 3.32 -3.26
C GLY A 304 2.41 4.78 -3.02
N ASP A 305 3.13 5.72 -3.67
CA ASP A 305 2.91 7.17 -3.60
C ASP A 305 3.14 7.82 -4.96
N GLN A 306 2.38 8.84 -5.31
CA GLN A 306 2.57 9.59 -6.57
C GLN A 306 3.87 10.41 -6.58
N CYS A 307 4.20 11.05 -5.49
CA CYS A 307 5.43 11.82 -5.30
C CYS A 307 5.80 12.69 -6.53
N GLY A 308 4.85 13.47 -7.03
CA GLY A 308 5.00 14.33 -8.19
C GLY A 308 4.55 13.72 -9.53
N SER A 309 4.42 12.40 -9.64
CA SER A 309 3.89 11.78 -10.85
C SER A 309 2.47 12.27 -11.12
N HIS A 310 2.17 12.61 -12.38
CA HIS A 310 0.93 13.27 -12.81
C HIS A 310 0.65 14.62 -12.11
N GLY A 311 1.68 15.26 -11.54
CA GLY A 311 1.53 16.44 -10.69
C GLY A 311 0.73 16.17 -9.40
N LEU A 312 0.60 14.90 -9.02
CA LEU A 312 -0.13 14.44 -7.85
C LEU A 312 0.81 14.11 -6.69
N ARG A 313 0.24 14.02 -5.51
CA ARG A 313 0.92 13.62 -4.26
C ARG A 313 0.12 12.52 -3.58
N SER A 314 0.79 11.76 -2.72
CA SER A 314 0.12 10.75 -1.90
C SER A 314 -0.53 9.62 -2.74
N LYS A 315 -1.54 8.99 -2.20
CA LYS A 315 -2.45 8.04 -2.82
C LYS A 315 -3.83 8.65 -2.90
N GLY A 316 -4.65 8.18 -3.83
CA GLY A 316 -6.01 8.69 -4.06
C GLY A 316 -6.85 7.71 -4.87
N PRO A 317 -8.05 8.09 -5.31
CA PRO A 317 -8.96 7.22 -6.04
C PRO A 317 -8.55 7.04 -7.51
N TRP A 318 -7.32 6.64 -7.74
CA TRP A 318 -6.73 6.34 -9.03
C TRP A 318 -5.93 5.05 -8.99
N ASN A 319 -5.63 4.49 -10.17
CA ASN A 319 -4.95 3.20 -10.29
C ASN A 319 -3.62 3.31 -11.06
N TYR A 320 -2.89 4.42 -10.90
CA TYR A 320 -1.59 4.63 -11.54
C TYR A 320 -0.53 3.66 -11.00
N GLN A 321 0.49 3.38 -11.84
CA GLN A 321 1.57 2.46 -11.48
C GLN A 321 2.24 2.85 -10.16
N GLU A 322 2.44 4.14 -9.94
CA GLU A 322 3.12 4.68 -8.75
C GLU A 322 2.40 4.37 -7.44
N THR A 323 1.07 4.28 -7.46
CA THR A 323 0.28 3.89 -6.28
C THR A 323 0.09 2.37 -6.19
N MET A 324 -0.12 1.70 -7.34
CA MET A 324 -0.57 0.31 -7.35
C MET A 324 0.56 -0.72 -7.42
N ARG A 325 1.72 -0.38 -7.98
CA ARG A 325 2.86 -1.29 -8.14
C ARG A 325 3.83 -1.13 -6.98
N ILE A 326 3.97 -2.19 -6.19
CA ILE A 326 4.68 -2.21 -4.91
C ILE A 326 5.85 -3.21 -4.93
N PRO A 327 6.87 -3.05 -4.06
CA PRO A 327 7.95 -4.01 -3.95
C PRO A 327 7.45 -5.35 -3.41
N LEU A 328 8.09 -6.43 -3.85
CA LEU A 328 7.99 -7.74 -3.23
C LEU A 328 9.31 -8.49 -3.36
N TYR A 329 9.88 -8.88 -2.22
CA TYR A 329 11.06 -9.74 -2.12
C TYR A 329 10.72 -10.94 -1.26
N MET A 330 11.06 -12.15 -1.71
CA MET A 330 10.81 -13.37 -0.95
C MET A 330 12.04 -14.25 -0.91
N VAL A 331 12.44 -14.65 0.29
CA VAL A 331 13.45 -15.68 0.53
C VAL A 331 12.75 -16.91 1.08
N ALA A 332 12.84 -18.04 0.42
CA ALA A 332 12.29 -19.31 0.87
C ALA A 332 13.39 -20.40 0.80
N PRO A 333 13.97 -20.81 1.95
CA PRO A 333 15.11 -21.70 2.01
C PRO A 333 14.88 -23.02 1.28
N GLY A 334 15.85 -23.43 0.46
CA GLY A 334 15.73 -24.63 -0.35
C GLY A 334 14.72 -24.57 -1.51
N VAL A 335 14.04 -23.43 -1.67
CA VAL A 335 13.01 -23.19 -2.68
C VAL A 335 13.40 -22.04 -3.62
N THR A 336 13.73 -20.86 -3.07
CA THR A 336 14.19 -19.73 -3.88
C THR A 336 15.61 -19.96 -4.40
N ARG A 337 15.86 -19.45 -5.60
CA ARG A 337 17.22 -19.32 -6.13
C ARG A 337 17.69 -17.89 -5.85
N PRO A 338 18.85 -17.72 -5.22
CA PRO A 338 19.40 -16.39 -4.95
C PRO A 338 19.55 -15.55 -6.22
N THR A 339 19.33 -14.24 -6.08
CA THR A 339 19.53 -13.25 -7.16
C THR A 339 18.67 -13.55 -8.41
N THR A 340 17.44 -13.98 -8.22
CA THR A 340 16.50 -14.22 -9.32
C THR A 340 15.37 -13.19 -9.34
N THR A 341 14.82 -12.97 -10.53
CA THR A 341 13.73 -12.00 -10.75
C THR A 341 12.58 -12.67 -11.49
N SER A 342 11.36 -12.43 -11.02
CA SER A 342 10.13 -12.78 -11.75
C SER A 342 9.45 -11.51 -12.26
N HIS A 343 9.07 -11.55 -13.55
CA HIS A 343 8.25 -10.52 -14.19
C HIS A 343 6.78 -10.94 -14.33
N SER A 344 6.41 -12.08 -13.75
CA SER A 344 5.03 -12.57 -13.77
C SER A 344 4.13 -11.67 -12.93
N LEU A 345 2.88 -11.50 -13.38
CA LEU A 345 1.88 -10.74 -12.62
C LEU A 345 1.58 -11.43 -11.30
N THR A 346 1.65 -10.67 -10.22
CA THR A 346 1.28 -11.08 -8.86
C THR A 346 0.51 -9.95 -8.16
N SER A 347 -0.31 -10.30 -7.18
CA SER A 347 -1.12 -9.33 -6.44
C SER A 347 -0.99 -9.55 -4.93
N ALA A 348 -1.15 -8.50 -4.15
CA ALA A 348 -1.14 -8.56 -2.69
C ALA A 348 -2.10 -9.62 -2.13
N VAL A 349 -3.22 -9.87 -2.81
CA VAL A 349 -4.20 -10.91 -2.43
C VAL A 349 -3.60 -12.34 -2.48
N ASP A 350 -2.52 -12.56 -3.27
CA ASP A 350 -1.86 -13.85 -3.41
C ASP A 350 -0.99 -14.23 -2.20
N LEU A 351 -0.55 -13.22 -1.45
CA LEU A 351 0.40 -13.42 -0.34
C LEU A 351 -0.20 -14.26 0.77
N ALA A 352 -1.43 -13.98 1.21
CA ALA A 352 -2.04 -14.74 2.29
C ALA A 352 -2.19 -16.24 1.94
N ARG A 353 -2.61 -16.55 0.71
CA ARG A 353 -2.68 -17.93 0.23
C ARG A 353 -1.32 -18.60 0.20
N THR A 354 -0.32 -17.91 -0.35
CA THR A 354 1.04 -18.43 -0.50
C THR A 354 1.69 -18.68 0.86
N ILE A 355 1.56 -17.75 1.80
CA ILE A 355 2.05 -17.90 3.18
C ILE A 355 1.37 -19.07 3.88
N ALA A 356 0.05 -19.18 3.77
CA ALA A 356 -0.72 -20.27 4.34
C ALA A 356 -0.28 -21.65 3.79
N GLU A 357 -0.04 -21.74 2.47
CA GLU A 357 0.49 -22.96 1.83
C GLU A 357 1.89 -23.35 2.34
N PHE A 358 2.78 -22.39 2.54
CA PHE A 358 4.11 -22.64 3.11
C PHE A 358 3.99 -23.11 4.58
N ALA A 359 3.03 -22.60 5.32
CA ALA A 359 2.73 -23.03 6.69
C ALA A 359 2.06 -24.41 6.76
N GLY A 360 1.68 -25.00 5.62
CA GLY A 360 1.02 -26.30 5.56
C GLY A 360 -0.50 -26.25 5.78
N VAL A 361 -1.11 -25.07 5.65
CA VAL A 361 -2.57 -24.92 5.69
C VAL A 361 -3.19 -25.57 4.47
N ASN A 362 -4.27 -26.33 4.65
CA ASN A 362 -5.04 -26.85 3.52
C ASN A 362 -5.97 -25.76 2.94
N VAL A 363 -5.40 -24.90 2.08
CA VAL A 363 -6.08 -23.75 1.49
C VAL A 363 -7.29 -24.12 0.63
N ALA A 364 -7.39 -25.37 0.14
CA ALA A 364 -8.55 -25.84 -0.63
C ALA A 364 -9.85 -25.82 0.20
N ASN A 365 -9.73 -25.84 1.52
CA ASN A 365 -10.87 -25.76 2.45
C ASN A 365 -11.20 -24.32 2.85
N ILE A 366 -10.51 -23.31 2.32
CA ILE A 366 -10.68 -21.89 2.67
C ILE A 366 -11.11 -21.13 1.41
N PRO A 367 -12.40 -21.16 1.05
CA PRO A 367 -12.87 -20.50 -0.19
C PRO A 367 -12.77 -18.97 -0.16
N THR A 368 -12.56 -18.38 1.00
CA THR A 368 -12.37 -16.94 1.18
C THR A 368 -10.97 -16.46 0.81
N LEU A 369 -10.00 -17.36 0.63
CA LEU A 369 -8.69 -17.03 0.06
C LEU A 369 -8.82 -16.89 -1.47
N GLN A 370 -8.95 -15.67 -1.95
CA GLN A 370 -9.24 -15.34 -3.35
C GLN A 370 -8.00 -15.19 -4.23
N GLY A 371 -6.81 -15.15 -3.62
CA GLY A 371 -5.54 -15.06 -4.32
C GLY A 371 -5.11 -16.37 -4.99
N GLU A 372 -4.13 -16.28 -5.88
CA GLU A 372 -3.47 -17.42 -6.50
C GLU A 372 -2.22 -17.83 -5.71
N SER A 373 -1.83 -19.10 -5.82
CA SER A 373 -0.56 -19.55 -5.25
C SER A 373 0.63 -19.03 -6.03
N MET A 374 1.55 -18.38 -5.37
CA MET A 374 2.81 -17.94 -5.98
C MET A 374 3.89 -19.04 -6.00
N ARG A 375 3.65 -20.20 -5.40
CA ARG A 375 4.63 -21.28 -5.29
C ARG A 375 5.20 -21.75 -6.65
N PRO A 376 4.45 -21.81 -7.76
CA PRO A 376 5.01 -22.17 -9.07
C PRO A 376 6.15 -21.23 -9.50
N LEU A 377 6.13 -19.95 -9.08
CA LEU A 377 7.14 -18.96 -9.47
C LEU A 377 8.50 -19.19 -8.80
N PHE A 378 8.56 -19.95 -7.72
CA PHE A 378 9.83 -20.33 -7.08
C PHE A 378 10.56 -21.45 -7.84
N GLU A 379 9.82 -22.27 -8.58
CA GLU A 379 10.38 -23.34 -9.42
C GLU A 379 10.72 -22.80 -10.82
N ASP A 380 9.80 -22.02 -11.40
CA ASP A 380 9.91 -21.35 -12.69
C ASP A 380 9.47 -19.89 -12.58
N GLN A 381 10.43 -18.96 -12.56
CA GLN A 381 10.19 -17.52 -12.42
C GLN A 381 9.38 -16.93 -13.60
N THR A 382 9.24 -17.68 -14.69
CA THR A 382 8.47 -17.30 -15.89
C THR A 382 7.08 -17.91 -15.92
N ALA A 383 6.74 -18.76 -14.95
CA ALA A 383 5.41 -19.36 -14.85
C ALA A 383 4.33 -18.28 -14.76
N LYS A 384 3.21 -18.52 -15.41
CA LYS A 384 2.06 -17.63 -15.36
C LYS A 384 1.05 -18.17 -14.35
N ILE A 385 0.83 -17.42 -13.26
CA ILE A 385 -0.13 -17.81 -12.22
C ILE A 385 -1.49 -17.11 -12.38
N ARG A 386 -1.52 -15.98 -13.10
CA ARG A 386 -2.74 -15.21 -13.37
C ARG A 386 -2.69 -14.51 -14.72
N ASP A 387 -3.85 -14.23 -15.29
CA ASP A 387 -3.97 -13.51 -16.56
C ASP A 387 -4.03 -11.99 -16.35
N TYR A 388 -4.44 -11.54 -15.16
CA TYR A 388 -4.63 -10.14 -14.81
C TYR A 388 -4.48 -9.93 -13.30
N VAL A 389 -4.25 -8.69 -12.91
CA VAL A 389 -4.45 -8.18 -11.55
C VAL A 389 -5.67 -7.26 -11.53
N LEU A 390 -6.41 -7.24 -10.42
CA LEU A 390 -7.60 -6.42 -10.23
C LEU A 390 -7.32 -5.27 -9.28
N PHE A 391 -7.88 -4.11 -9.59
CA PHE A 391 -7.86 -2.91 -8.78
C PHE A 391 -9.27 -2.53 -8.33
N SER A 392 -9.41 -2.01 -7.12
CA SER A 392 -10.64 -1.43 -6.61
C SER A 392 -10.35 -0.28 -5.67
N GLN A 393 -11.03 0.86 -5.89
CA GLN A 393 -10.91 2.03 -5.02
C GLN A 393 -12.32 2.49 -4.65
N GLU A 394 -12.59 2.65 -3.36
CA GLU A 394 -13.92 3.06 -2.88
C GLU A 394 -13.86 4.30 -1.98
N TRP A 395 -12.95 5.20 -2.26
CA TRP A 395 -12.79 6.46 -1.54
C TRP A 395 -13.99 7.37 -1.73
N ALA A 396 -14.75 7.65 -0.69
CA ALA A 396 -16.04 8.30 -0.82
C ALA A 396 -16.19 9.60 -0.03
N TRP A 397 -15.24 10.00 0.77
CA TRP A 397 -15.49 10.96 1.86
C TRP A 397 -14.78 12.32 1.74
N TRP A 398 -13.98 12.57 0.70
CA TRP A 398 -13.29 13.86 0.55
C TRP A 398 -14.18 14.95 0.00
N PRO A 399 -14.08 16.20 0.52
CA PRO A 399 -14.71 17.36 -0.10
C PRO A 399 -14.28 17.52 -1.57
N GLY A 400 -15.23 17.85 -2.43
CA GLY A 400 -14.97 18.06 -3.86
C GLY A 400 -15.22 16.85 -4.75
N VAL A 401 -15.47 15.65 -4.19
CA VAL A 401 -15.83 14.47 -4.99
C VAL A 401 -17.33 14.18 -5.03
N GLU A 402 -18.15 15.03 -4.43
CA GLU A 402 -19.61 14.84 -4.30
C GLU A 402 -20.33 14.75 -5.65
N THR A 403 -19.76 15.36 -6.68
CA THR A 403 -20.33 15.40 -8.03
C THR A 403 -19.58 14.52 -9.02
N CYS A 404 -18.47 13.91 -8.59
CA CYS A 404 -17.64 13.05 -9.42
C CYS A 404 -18.00 11.58 -9.23
N ARG A 405 -17.66 10.75 -10.22
CA ARG A 405 -17.56 9.30 -10.03
C ARG A 405 -16.27 9.03 -9.31
N TYR A 406 -16.34 8.62 -8.03
CA TYR A 406 -15.20 8.51 -7.13
C TYR A 406 -14.68 7.09 -6.94
N ALA A 407 -15.57 6.11 -7.01
CA ALA A 407 -15.18 4.71 -6.90
C ALA A 407 -14.70 4.17 -8.24
N SER A 408 -13.73 3.29 -8.23
CA SER A 408 -13.23 2.67 -9.46
C SER A 408 -13.02 1.17 -9.31
N SER A 409 -13.13 0.48 -10.44
CA SER A 409 -12.62 -0.88 -10.61
C SER A 409 -11.73 -0.91 -11.85
N GLY A 410 -10.70 -1.73 -11.82
CA GLY A 410 -9.77 -1.85 -12.92
C GLY A 410 -9.12 -3.21 -13.04
N MET A 411 -8.52 -3.45 -14.19
CA MET A 411 -7.70 -4.63 -14.46
C MET A 411 -6.46 -4.26 -15.26
N PHE A 412 -5.39 -5.02 -15.06
CA PHE A 412 -4.15 -4.96 -15.83
C PHE A 412 -3.72 -6.35 -16.24
N ASP A 413 -3.51 -6.58 -17.54
CA ASP A 413 -3.18 -7.89 -18.12
C ASP A 413 -1.66 -8.10 -18.39
N GLY A 414 -0.82 -7.17 -17.90
CA GLY A 414 0.62 -7.15 -18.15
C GLY A 414 1.03 -6.23 -19.29
N ARG A 415 0.09 -5.73 -20.08
CA ARG A 415 0.28 -4.72 -21.11
C ARG A 415 -0.78 -3.63 -21.06
N HIS A 416 -2.06 -4.00 -21.10
CA HIS A 416 -3.16 -3.05 -21.12
C HIS A 416 -3.77 -2.91 -19.74
N LYS A 417 -3.91 -1.67 -19.29
CA LYS A 417 -4.67 -1.33 -18.09
C LYS A 417 -5.98 -0.67 -18.50
N TYR A 418 -7.07 -1.13 -17.89
CA TYR A 418 -8.40 -0.58 -18.08
C TYR A 418 -9.05 -0.33 -16.72
N CYS A 419 -9.61 0.86 -16.53
CA CYS A 419 -10.36 1.22 -15.32
C CYS A 419 -11.68 1.89 -15.69
N ARG A 420 -12.70 1.66 -14.89
CA ARG A 420 -14.01 2.34 -14.96
C ARG A 420 -14.31 3.01 -13.63
N TYR A 421 -15.00 4.15 -13.68
CA TYR A 421 -15.35 4.95 -12.50
C TYR A 421 -16.86 5.10 -12.37
N TYR A 422 -17.36 5.01 -11.14
CA TYR A 422 -18.78 5.03 -10.77
C TYR A 422 -18.98 5.67 -9.39
N GLY A 423 -20.20 5.63 -8.82
CA GLY A 423 -20.45 6.02 -7.44
C GLY A 423 -20.64 7.53 -7.24
N VAL A 424 -21.54 8.15 -7.95
CA VAL A 424 -21.86 9.59 -7.78
C VAL A 424 -22.73 9.80 -6.53
N GLY A 425 -22.35 10.79 -5.70
CA GLY A 425 -23.18 11.29 -4.60
C GLY A 425 -23.28 10.43 -3.35
N GLY A 426 -22.46 9.37 -3.24
CA GLY A 426 -22.39 8.54 -2.04
C GLY A 426 -21.14 8.84 -1.20
N GLY A 427 -21.24 8.84 0.11
CA GLY A 427 -20.08 8.96 0.98
C GLY A 427 -20.24 9.92 2.15
N TYR A 428 -19.15 10.15 2.85
CA TYR A 428 -19.09 10.96 4.05
C TYR A 428 -17.97 11.99 3.92
N ASN A 429 -18.15 13.17 4.48
CA ASN A 429 -17.07 14.15 4.57
C ASN A 429 -16.10 13.82 5.71
N ALA A 430 -14.99 14.56 5.79
CA ALA A 430 -13.97 14.39 6.82
C ALA A 430 -14.50 14.54 8.27
N TRP A 431 -15.71 15.06 8.46
CA TRP A 431 -16.37 15.24 9.75
C TRP A 431 -17.47 14.20 10.03
N GLY A 432 -17.56 13.13 9.20
CA GLY A 432 -18.53 12.07 9.38
C GLY A 432 -19.96 12.43 8.97
N GLN A 433 -20.16 13.53 8.22
CA GLN A 433 -21.46 13.87 7.66
C GLN A 433 -21.66 13.15 6.34
N LYS A 434 -22.78 12.46 6.20
CA LYS A 434 -23.11 11.74 4.97
C LYS A 434 -23.42 12.72 3.84
N PHE A 435 -22.81 12.51 2.67
CA PHE A 435 -23.20 13.23 1.45
C PHE A 435 -24.59 12.79 0.98
N ALA A 436 -25.24 13.61 0.17
CA ALA A 436 -26.52 13.26 -0.45
C ALA A 436 -26.36 12.03 -1.35
N GLY A 437 -27.06 10.97 -1.03
CA GLY A 437 -27.02 9.68 -1.72
C GLY A 437 -26.66 8.54 -0.78
N ASP A 438 -27.52 7.52 -0.73
CA ASP A 438 -27.41 6.44 0.26
C ASP A 438 -26.53 5.28 -0.20
N GLU A 439 -26.15 5.23 -1.48
CA GLU A 439 -25.48 4.10 -2.09
C GLU A 439 -24.04 4.47 -2.47
N MET A 440 -23.08 4.02 -1.68
CA MET A 440 -21.64 4.23 -1.93
C MET A 440 -21.20 3.70 -3.31
N LEU A 441 -21.93 2.77 -3.88
CA LEU A 441 -21.61 2.12 -5.15
C LEU A 441 -22.65 2.42 -6.25
N TYR A 442 -23.36 3.55 -6.11
CA TYR A 442 -24.34 3.96 -7.12
C TYR A 442 -23.74 3.99 -8.52
N GLY A 443 -24.43 3.38 -9.46
CA GLY A 443 -23.99 3.33 -10.86
C GLY A 443 -22.95 2.26 -11.20
N ARG A 444 -22.51 1.42 -10.25
CA ARG A 444 -21.57 0.34 -10.53
C ARG A 444 -22.06 -0.62 -11.63
N ASP A 445 -23.35 -0.98 -11.58
CA ASP A 445 -24.00 -1.84 -12.56
C ASP A 445 -24.65 -1.09 -13.72
N ALA A 446 -24.43 0.22 -13.80
CA ALA A 446 -24.92 1.08 -14.86
C ALA A 446 -24.39 0.69 -16.25
N ALA A 447 -24.97 1.26 -17.29
CA ALA A 447 -24.53 1.04 -18.65
C ALA A 447 -23.15 1.67 -18.91
N PHE A 448 -22.46 1.18 -19.93
CA PHE A 448 -21.12 1.66 -20.32
C PHE A 448 -21.02 3.21 -20.35
N ASP A 449 -21.96 3.87 -21.01
CA ASP A 449 -21.92 5.34 -21.18
C ASP A 449 -22.19 6.14 -19.89
N GLU A 450 -22.49 5.46 -18.78
CA GLU A 450 -22.70 6.07 -17.45
C GLU A 450 -21.46 6.00 -16.56
N HIS A 451 -20.35 5.45 -17.07
CA HIS A 451 -19.05 5.40 -16.39
C HIS A 451 -18.07 6.42 -17.01
N ASP A 452 -17.07 6.84 -16.24
CA ASP A 452 -15.84 7.38 -16.81
C ASP A 452 -14.86 6.23 -17.04
N HIS A 453 -14.01 6.36 -18.05
CA HIS A 453 -13.12 5.28 -18.47
C HIS A 453 -11.68 5.75 -18.63
N GLU A 454 -10.76 4.90 -18.26
CA GLU A 454 -9.34 4.99 -18.59
C GLU A 454 -8.88 3.71 -19.23
N MET A 455 -8.06 3.82 -20.26
CA MET A 455 -7.37 2.71 -20.89
C MET A 455 -5.97 3.14 -21.32
N TYR A 456 -4.96 2.32 -21.01
CA TYR A 456 -3.57 2.57 -21.34
C TYR A 456 -2.92 1.32 -21.92
N ASP A 457 -1.98 1.49 -22.86
CA ASP A 457 -1.02 0.47 -23.30
C ASP A 457 0.33 0.80 -22.65
N LEU A 458 0.66 0.12 -21.54
CA LEU A 458 1.85 0.44 -20.75
C LEU A 458 3.17 0.05 -21.45
N GLN A 459 3.11 -0.66 -22.55
CA GLN A 459 4.29 -0.91 -23.38
C GLN A 459 4.64 0.31 -24.24
N GLU A 460 3.62 1.02 -24.75
CA GLU A 460 3.80 2.20 -25.59
C GLU A 460 3.78 3.50 -24.77
N ASP A 461 3.04 3.51 -23.66
CA ASP A 461 2.86 4.64 -22.75
C ASP A 461 3.05 4.20 -21.28
N PRO A 462 4.30 3.96 -20.86
CA PRO A 462 4.59 3.49 -19.49
C PRO A 462 4.28 4.53 -18.41
N HIS A 463 4.06 5.78 -18.81
CA HIS A 463 3.75 6.91 -17.91
C HIS A 463 2.27 7.27 -17.87
N GLU A 464 1.41 6.50 -18.52
CA GLU A 464 -0.05 6.65 -18.48
C GLU A 464 -0.57 8.07 -18.87
N LEU A 465 0.10 8.70 -19.83
CA LEU A 465 -0.24 10.06 -20.28
C LEU A 465 -1.42 10.07 -21.22
N VAL A 466 -1.55 9.06 -22.09
CA VAL A 466 -2.52 9.01 -23.18
C VAL A 466 -3.70 8.10 -22.82
N ASN A 467 -4.83 8.68 -22.39
CA ASN A 467 -6.04 7.91 -22.13
C ASN A 467 -6.69 7.44 -23.44
N LEU A 468 -6.43 6.21 -23.85
CA LEU A 468 -6.96 5.55 -25.03
C LEU A 468 -8.50 5.42 -25.02
N ALA A 469 -9.14 5.50 -23.85
CA ALA A 469 -10.60 5.43 -23.76
C ALA A 469 -11.30 6.63 -24.43
N LEU A 470 -10.59 7.73 -24.69
CA LEU A 470 -11.09 8.90 -25.39
C LEU A 470 -10.99 8.80 -26.91
N ASP A 471 -10.21 7.83 -27.42
CA ASP A 471 -10.10 7.61 -28.87
C ASP A 471 -11.36 6.92 -29.40
N ARG A 472 -12.08 7.63 -30.28
CA ARG A 472 -13.30 7.10 -30.91
C ARG A 472 -13.05 5.86 -31.77
N GLY A 473 -11.83 5.70 -32.29
CA GLY A 473 -11.43 4.53 -33.06
C GLY A 473 -11.32 3.27 -32.22
N LEU A 474 -11.01 3.43 -30.91
CA LEU A 474 -10.84 2.35 -29.93
C LEU A 474 -12.09 2.11 -29.07
N ARG A 475 -13.21 2.77 -29.36
CA ARG A 475 -14.45 2.62 -28.57
C ARG A 475 -14.91 1.16 -28.41
N HIS A 476 -14.73 0.35 -29.47
CA HIS A 476 -15.08 -1.06 -29.43
C HIS A 476 -14.19 -1.83 -28.45
N ASP A 477 -12.89 -1.54 -28.45
CA ASP A 477 -11.93 -2.19 -27.57
C ASP A 477 -12.18 -1.80 -26.10
N VAL A 478 -12.43 -0.52 -25.83
CA VAL A 478 -12.81 -0.03 -24.49
C VAL A 478 -14.08 -0.71 -23.99
N HIS A 479 -15.10 -0.84 -24.86
CA HIS A 479 -16.35 -1.53 -24.53
C HIS A 479 -16.13 -3.03 -24.26
N SER A 480 -15.22 -3.66 -25.01
CA SER A 480 -14.82 -5.06 -24.79
C SER A 480 -14.16 -5.24 -23.43
N ARG A 481 -13.22 -4.35 -23.05
CA ARG A 481 -12.57 -4.36 -21.73
C ARG A 481 -13.55 -4.12 -20.59
N PHE A 482 -14.53 -3.24 -20.78
CA PHE A 482 -15.62 -3.06 -19.81
C PHE A 482 -16.42 -4.36 -19.58
N GLY A 483 -16.79 -5.05 -20.65
CA GLY A 483 -17.50 -6.32 -20.56
C GLY A 483 -16.68 -7.43 -19.90
N GLU A 484 -15.38 -7.50 -20.24
CA GLU A 484 -14.43 -8.44 -19.65
C GLU A 484 -14.28 -8.19 -18.14
N LEU A 485 -14.00 -6.95 -17.72
CA LEU A 485 -13.87 -6.60 -16.30
C LEU A 485 -15.14 -6.97 -15.50
N ARG A 486 -16.32 -6.62 -16.02
CA ARG A 486 -17.57 -6.97 -15.35
C ARG A 486 -17.78 -8.49 -15.23
N SER A 487 -17.41 -9.25 -16.26
CA SER A 487 -17.48 -10.72 -16.22
C SER A 487 -16.57 -11.29 -15.13
N ILE A 488 -15.36 -10.75 -15.01
CA ILE A 488 -14.40 -11.14 -13.98
C ILE A 488 -14.93 -10.78 -12.59
N GLU A 489 -15.42 -9.58 -12.40
CA GLU A 489 -16.01 -9.14 -11.13
C GLU A 489 -17.14 -10.05 -10.66
N HIS A 490 -18.05 -10.43 -11.56
CA HIS A 490 -19.12 -11.38 -11.24
C HIS A 490 -18.63 -12.78 -10.84
N GLN A 491 -17.47 -13.21 -11.35
CA GLN A 491 -16.87 -14.49 -10.99
C GLN A 491 -16.14 -14.44 -9.64
N VAL A 492 -15.42 -13.35 -9.41
CA VAL A 492 -14.52 -13.20 -8.26
C VAL A 492 -15.27 -12.75 -7.01
N TYR A 493 -16.30 -11.93 -7.18
CA TYR A 493 -17.10 -11.37 -6.10
C TYR A 493 -18.44 -12.11 -5.96
N ALA A 494 -18.39 -13.44 -5.81
CA ALA A 494 -19.55 -14.33 -5.84
C ALA A 494 -20.61 -14.03 -4.75
N ASN A 495 -20.27 -13.31 -3.70
CA ASN A 495 -21.19 -12.93 -2.63
C ASN A 495 -21.87 -11.57 -2.88
N GLY A 496 -21.65 -10.97 -4.04
CA GLY A 496 -22.27 -9.72 -4.46
C GLY A 496 -21.86 -8.54 -3.57
N PHE A 497 -21.63 -7.44 -4.19
CA PHE A 497 -21.57 -6.18 -3.46
C PHE A 497 -22.93 -5.83 -2.88
#